data_e893628cf2ab8441a27b64a327665518
#
_entry.id   e893628cf2ab8441a27b64a327665518
#
_cell.length_a   1.000
_cell.length_b   1.000
_cell.length_c   1.000
_cell.angle_alpha   90.00
_cell.angle_beta   90.00
_cell.angle_gamma   90.00
#
_symmetry.space_group_name_H-M   'P 1'
#
loop_
_entity.id
_entity.type
_entity.pdbx_description
1 polymer ?
#
loop_
_entity_poly.entity_id
_entity_poly.type
_entity_poly.pdbx_seq_one_letter_code
_entity_poly.pdbx_strand_id
1 'polypeptide(L)'
;GVTLAFSAASCVVGDIYRVRTAAPTWDAIGLDAALDALATSGRDFEFVIIEGAVDRTTAGTVKTWRDEREAAGQYTFALCEARGQSTGETVSAWQTSITGATPGFQSYDFGKAGVIFAGEALVVSAVDGSAQRRSGLRPLAARLLTSKLHESPLKVKNGPLPDLYPDGDTASVFHDGRTYTSLNLARFACFQTVQGRPRGEYFLTARTMAAASSDYSE
;
A
#
# COMPACT_ATOMS: atom_id res chain seq x y z
N GLY A 1 -3.02 19.43 -16.46
CA GLY A 1 -2.42 20.67 -15.95
C GLY A 1 -3.36 21.34 -14.94
N VAL A 2 -2.79 22.04 -13.98
CA VAL A 2 -3.56 22.81 -12.99
C VAL A 2 -3.68 24.23 -13.54
N THR A 3 -4.90 24.72 -13.73
CA THR A 3 -5.14 26.11 -14.12
C THR A 3 -5.52 26.91 -12.87
N LEU A 4 -4.75 27.94 -12.56
CA LEU A 4 -5.04 28.87 -11.47
C LEU A 4 -5.72 30.13 -12.07
N ALA A 5 -6.95 30.37 -11.67
CA ALA A 5 -7.64 31.60 -12.00
C ALA A 5 -7.65 32.55 -10.81
N PHE A 6 -7.10 33.73 -10.97
CA PHE A 6 -7.14 34.78 -9.95
C PHE A 6 -8.26 35.76 -10.31
N SER A 7 -9.05 36.15 -9.32
CA SER A 7 -10.00 37.23 -9.52
C SER A 7 -9.22 38.55 -9.70
N ALA A 8 -9.53 39.31 -10.71
CA ALA A 8 -8.72 40.45 -11.17
C ALA A 8 -8.56 41.62 -10.18
N ALA A 9 -9.12 41.54 -8.99
CA ALA A 9 -9.24 42.72 -8.14
C ALA A 9 -8.34 42.71 -6.89
N SER A 10 -7.49 41.74 -6.64
CA SER A 10 -6.88 41.64 -5.30
C SER A 10 -5.44 41.11 -5.22
N CYS A 11 -4.70 41.02 -6.31
CA CYS A 11 -3.30 40.64 -6.24
C CYS A 11 -2.42 41.87 -5.98
N VAL A 12 -1.76 41.93 -4.84
CA VAL A 12 -0.82 42.98 -4.50
C VAL A 12 0.60 42.42 -4.58
N VAL A 13 1.55 43.27 -4.95
CA VAL A 13 2.98 42.89 -4.97
C VAL A 13 3.42 42.45 -3.58
N GLY A 14 3.86 41.18 -3.49
CA GLY A 14 4.25 40.55 -2.21
C GLY A 14 3.26 39.53 -1.68
N ASP A 15 2.09 39.38 -2.30
CA ASP A 15 1.15 38.29 -1.94
C ASP A 15 1.72 36.93 -2.25
N ILE A 16 1.60 36.01 -1.28
CA ILE A 16 2.03 34.63 -1.43
C ILE A 16 0.80 33.73 -1.48
N TYR A 17 0.60 33.11 -2.62
CA TYR A 17 -0.47 32.13 -2.81
C TYR A 17 0.07 30.71 -2.63
N ARG A 18 -0.48 29.99 -1.65
CA ARG A 18 -0.16 28.57 -1.46
C ARG A 18 -1.29 27.71 -1.99
N VAL A 19 -1.00 26.93 -2.99
CA VAL A 19 -1.94 25.95 -3.57
C VAL A 19 -1.54 24.56 -3.11
N ARG A 20 -2.48 23.85 -2.51
CA ARG A 20 -2.31 22.44 -2.22
C ARG A 20 -2.98 21.64 -3.34
N THR A 21 -2.21 20.85 -4.07
CA THR A 21 -2.74 19.91 -5.06
C THR A 21 -2.90 18.55 -4.42
N ALA A 22 -4.00 17.88 -4.72
CA ALA A 22 -4.13 16.44 -4.43
C ALA A 22 -3.53 15.63 -5.58
N ALA A 23 -2.95 14.48 -5.28
CA ALA A 23 -2.55 13.54 -6.31
C ALA A 23 -3.79 13.10 -7.10
N PRO A 24 -3.67 12.84 -8.42
CA PRO A 24 -4.76 12.25 -9.17
C PRO A 24 -5.15 10.91 -8.52
N THR A 25 -6.45 10.75 -8.31
CA THR A 25 -7.03 9.50 -7.81
C THR A 25 -7.80 8.85 -8.95
N TRP A 26 -7.83 7.54 -8.95
CA TRP A 26 -8.69 6.76 -9.83
C TRP A 26 -9.96 6.35 -9.07
N ASP A 27 -11.05 6.14 -9.79
CA ASP A 27 -12.26 5.49 -9.30
C ASP A 27 -12.32 4.02 -9.79
N ALA A 28 -13.33 3.28 -9.38
CA ALA A 28 -13.47 1.87 -9.75
C ALA A 28 -13.57 1.68 -11.28
N ILE A 29 -14.23 2.61 -11.99
CA ILE A 29 -14.40 2.57 -13.45
C ILE A 29 -13.05 2.83 -14.14
N GLY A 30 -12.32 3.85 -13.69
CA GLY A 30 -10.99 4.18 -14.21
C GLY A 30 -9.97 3.07 -13.95
N LEU A 31 -10.05 2.40 -12.80
CA LEU A 31 -9.21 1.25 -12.49
C LEU A 31 -9.50 0.08 -13.44
N ASP A 32 -10.76 -0.27 -13.62
CA ASP A 32 -11.19 -1.36 -14.51
C ASP A 32 -10.72 -1.10 -15.95
N ALA A 33 -10.99 0.09 -16.48
CA ALA A 33 -10.53 0.48 -17.82
C ALA A 33 -8.98 0.43 -17.96
N ALA A 34 -8.23 0.80 -16.92
CA ALA A 34 -6.78 0.73 -16.94
C ALA A 34 -6.26 -0.71 -16.93
N LEU A 35 -6.91 -1.58 -16.16
CA LEU A 35 -6.59 -3.01 -16.11
C LEU A 35 -6.89 -3.70 -17.43
N ASP A 36 -8.00 -3.37 -18.10
CA ASP A 36 -8.36 -3.85 -19.43
C ASP A 36 -7.36 -3.39 -20.49
N ALA A 37 -6.99 -2.10 -20.47
CA ALA A 37 -5.97 -1.56 -21.35
C ALA A 37 -4.61 -2.27 -21.14
N LEU A 38 -4.26 -2.59 -19.92
CA LEU A 38 -3.04 -3.34 -19.60
C LEU A 38 -3.12 -4.78 -20.13
N ALA A 39 -4.25 -5.46 -19.98
CA ALA A 39 -4.47 -6.82 -20.48
C ALA A 39 -4.34 -6.89 -22.01
N THR A 40 -4.81 -5.86 -22.71
CA THR A 40 -4.78 -5.78 -24.18
C THR A 40 -3.51 -5.16 -24.75
N SER A 41 -2.58 -4.70 -23.90
CA SER A 41 -1.35 -4.01 -24.33
C SER A 41 -0.35 -4.87 -25.10
N GLY A 42 -0.52 -6.19 -25.10
CA GLY A 42 0.42 -7.16 -25.70
C GLY A 42 1.78 -7.23 -24.98
N ARG A 43 1.89 -6.68 -23.77
CA ARG A 43 3.09 -6.75 -22.94
C ARG A 43 3.01 -7.90 -21.96
N ASP A 44 4.11 -8.62 -21.81
CA ASP A 44 4.25 -9.61 -20.74
C ASP A 44 4.69 -8.93 -19.44
N PHE A 45 3.99 -9.23 -18.37
CA PHE A 45 4.34 -8.77 -17.03
C PHE A 45 3.83 -9.77 -15.98
N GLU A 46 4.63 -9.95 -14.94
CA GLU A 46 4.33 -10.87 -13.84
C GLU A 46 3.76 -10.16 -12.61
N PHE A 47 3.98 -8.85 -12.52
CA PHE A 47 3.55 -8.03 -11.38
C PHE A 47 2.75 -6.83 -11.86
N VAL A 48 1.70 -6.52 -11.11
CA VAL A 48 0.99 -5.26 -11.21
C VAL A 48 0.94 -4.59 -9.84
N ILE A 49 1.22 -3.30 -9.80
CA ILE A 49 1.17 -2.49 -8.59
C ILE A 49 0.03 -1.50 -8.76
N ILE A 50 -0.96 -1.57 -7.89
CA ILE A 50 -2.07 -0.64 -7.84
C ILE A 50 -1.75 0.43 -6.80
N GLU A 51 -1.31 1.58 -7.26
CA GLU A 51 -1.01 2.72 -6.39
C GLU A 51 -2.29 3.49 -6.08
N GLY A 52 -2.52 3.74 -4.83
CA GLY A 52 -3.74 4.35 -4.30
C GLY A 52 -4.58 3.36 -3.52
N ALA A 53 -5.29 3.90 -2.55
CA ALA A 53 -6.01 3.07 -1.59
C ALA A 53 -7.13 2.26 -2.25
N VAL A 54 -7.06 0.96 -2.11
CA VAL A 54 -8.16 0.05 -2.46
C VAL A 54 -9.04 -0.20 -1.24
N ASP A 55 -10.32 -0.31 -1.49
CA ASP A 55 -11.29 -0.93 -0.58
C ASP A 55 -11.63 -2.35 -1.04
N ARG A 56 -12.50 -3.01 -0.31
CA ARG A 56 -12.93 -4.37 -0.64
C ARG A 56 -13.53 -4.48 -2.05
N THR A 57 -14.25 -3.47 -2.52
CA THR A 57 -14.91 -3.47 -3.83
C THR A 57 -13.89 -3.36 -4.95
N THR A 58 -13.00 -2.37 -4.87
CA THR A 58 -11.95 -2.15 -5.87
C THR A 58 -10.90 -3.26 -5.85
N ALA A 59 -10.58 -3.84 -4.69
CA ALA A 59 -9.79 -5.05 -4.62
C ALA A 59 -10.48 -6.24 -5.31
N GLY A 60 -11.81 -6.30 -5.27
CA GLY A 60 -12.63 -7.27 -5.99
C GLY A 60 -12.44 -7.15 -7.52
N THR A 61 -12.44 -5.94 -8.06
CA THR A 61 -12.15 -5.69 -9.48
C THR A 61 -10.77 -6.22 -9.86
N VAL A 62 -9.74 -5.88 -9.08
CA VAL A 62 -8.37 -6.37 -9.33
C VAL A 62 -8.30 -7.91 -9.27
N LYS A 63 -9.00 -8.51 -8.30
CA LYS A 63 -9.08 -9.96 -8.18
C LYS A 63 -9.72 -10.61 -9.40
N THR A 64 -10.87 -10.12 -9.83
CA THR A 64 -11.59 -10.64 -11.00
C THR A 64 -10.72 -10.57 -12.26
N TRP A 65 -10.15 -9.41 -12.53
CA TRP A 65 -9.24 -9.20 -13.65
C TRP A 65 -8.05 -10.19 -13.63
N ARG A 66 -7.46 -10.39 -12.46
CA ARG A 66 -6.35 -11.34 -12.31
C ARG A 66 -6.80 -12.79 -12.55
N ASP A 67 -7.94 -13.17 -12.00
CA ASP A 67 -8.49 -14.53 -12.13
C ASP A 67 -8.82 -14.84 -13.62
N GLU A 68 -9.28 -13.85 -14.38
CA GLU A 68 -9.50 -13.96 -15.84
C GLU A 68 -8.18 -14.15 -16.59
N ARG A 69 -7.12 -13.43 -16.21
CA ARG A 69 -5.79 -13.65 -16.79
C ARG A 69 -5.22 -15.01 -16.46
N GLU A 70 -5.39 -15.49 -15.24
CA GLU A 70 -4.99 -16.83 -14.83
C GLU A 70 -5.71 -17.90 -15.65
N ALA A 71 -7.01 -17.73 -15.87
CA ALA A 71 -7.80 -18.62 -16.73
C ALA A 71 -7.30 -18.62 -18.19
N ALA A 72 -6.72 -17.53 -18.65
CA ALA A 72 -6.06 -17.41 -19.95
C ALA A 72 -4.59 -17.93 -19.96
N GLY A 73 -4.11 -18.48 -18.85
CA GLY A 73 -2.73 -18.96 -18.69
C GLY A 73 -1.69 -17.88 -18.44
N GLN A 74 -2.13 -16.66 -18.11
CA GLN A 74 -1.27 -15.51 -17.82
C GLN A 74 -1.25 -15.23 -16.33
N TYR A 75 -0.24 -15.71 -15.63
CA TYR A 75 -0.13 -15.53 -14.18
C TYR A 75 0.38 -14.13 -13.84
N THR A 76 -0.38 -13.40 -13.04
CA THR A 76 -0.03 -12.05 -12.61
C THR A 76 -0.19 -11.92 -11.09
N PHE A 77 0.85 -11.42 -10.43
CA PHE A 77 0.80 -11.12 -9.01
C PHE A 77 0.41 -9.67 -8.77
N ALA A 78 -0.64 -9.44 -7.96
CA ALA A 78 -1.16 -8.11 -7.71
C ALA A 78 -0.73 -7.58 -6.33
N LEU A 79 -0.19 -6.38 -6.31
CA LEU A 79 0.17 -5.64 -5.12
C LEU A 79 -0.76 -4.43 -4.99
N CYS A 80 -1.53 -4.39 -3.91
CA CYS A 80 -2.45 -3.30 -3.60
C CYS A 80 -2.13 -2.71 -2.23
N GLU A 81 -2.69 -1.54 -1.95
CA GLU A 81 -2.59 -0.91 -0.64
C GLU A 81 -3.97 -0.57 -0.08
N ALA A 82 -4.19 -0.86 1.20
CA ALA A 82 -5.34 -0.33 1.92
C ALA A 82 -5.14 1.16 2.19
N ARG A 83 -6.22 1.89 2.46
CA ARG A 83 -6.13 3.30 2.81
C ARG A 83 -5.20 3.52 4.02
N GLY A 84 -4.46 4.60 3.97
CA GLY A 84 -3.73 5.10 5.12
C GLY A 84 -4.65 5.68 6.21
N GLN A 85 -4.05 6.06 7.31
CA GLN A 85 -4.73 6.73 8.41
C GLN A 85 -5.13 8.16 7.99
N SER A 86 -6.39 8.53 8.19
CA SER A 86 -6.86 9.88 7.92
C SER A 86 -6.37 10.87 9.00
N THR A 87 -6.28 12.15 8.64
CA THR A 87 -5.90 13.19 9.60
C THR A 87 -6.86 13.22 10.78
N GLY A 88 -6.33 13.09 11.99
CA GLY A 88 -7.13 13.07 13.22
C GLY A 88 -7.77 11.72 13.56
N GLU A 89 -7.65 10.73 12.70
CA GLU A 89 -8.10 9.38 12.99
C GLU A 89 -7.14 8.68 13.95
N THR A 90 -7.67 8.00 14.96
CA THR A 90 -6.82 7.18 15.82
C THR A 90 -6.44 5.89 15.10
N VAL A 91 -5.30 5.32 15.45
CA VAL A 91 -4.82 4.04 14.91
C VAL A 91 -5.83 2.93 15.10
N SER A 92 -6.41 2.85 16.29
CA SER A 92 -7.42 1.83 16.61
C SER A 92 -8.67 1.99 15.71
N ALA A 93 -9.11 3.21 15.45
CA ALA A 93 -10.23 3.48 14.54
C ALA A 93 -9.89 3.10 13.10
N TRP A 94 -8.69 3.49 12.64
CA TRP A 94 -8.18 3.11 11.32
C TRP A 94 -8.11 1.59 11.16
N GLN A 95 -7.49 0.89 12.10
CA GLN A 95 -7.42 -0.58 12.06
C GLN A 95 -8.79 -1.23 12.04
N THR A 96 -9.69 -0.79 12.93
CA THR A 96 -11.06 -1.30 12.96
C THR A 96 -11.76 -1.08 11.63
N SER A 97 -11.53 0.05 10.99
CA SER A 97 -12.12 0.36 9.68
C SER A 97 -11.60 -0.58 8.58
N ILE A 98 -10.29 -0.80 8.47
CA ILE A 98 -9.74 -1.62 7.38
C ILE A 98 -9.89 -3.12 7.63
N THR A 99 -9.91 -3.56 8.90
CA THR A 99 -10.13 -4.98 9.26
C THR A 99 -11.60 -5.35 9.46
N GLY A 100 -12.48 -4.37 9.49
CA GLY A 100 -13.91 -4.56 9.72
C GLY A 100 -14.69 -5.05 8.49
N ALA A 101 -16.02 -5.04 8.63
CA ALA A 101 -16.94 -5.34 7.52
C ALA A 101 -16.81 -4.32 6.39
N THR A 102 -17.48 -4.57 5.27
CA THR A 102 -17.46 -3.67 4.10
C THR A 102 -17.64 -2.19 4.50
N PRO A 103 -16.76 -1.28 4.07
CA PRO A 103 -15.75 -1.44 3.02
C PRO A 103 -14.42 -2.06 3.44
N GLY A 104 -14.28 -2.50 4.70
CA GLY A 104 -13.09 -3.18 5.20
C GLY A 104 -12.93 -4.61 4.68
N PHE A 105 -11.84 -5.24 5.06
CA PHE A 105 -11.41 -6.53 4.50
C PHE A 105 -11.72 -7.73 5.42
N GLN A 106 -12.71 -7.64 6.30
CA GLN A 106 -13.08 -8.75 7.17
C GLN A 106 -13.39 -10.01 6.35
N SER A 107 -12.66 -11.09 6.62
CA SER A 107 -12.81 -12.37 5.91
C SER A 107 -12.73 -12.27 4.38
N TYR A 108 -12.02 -11.27 3.87
CA TYR A 108 -11.87 -11.08 2.44
C TYR A 108 -10.82 -12.04 1.88
N ASP A 109 -11.17 -12.66 0.75
CA ASP A 109 -10.27 -13.52 -0.01
C ASP A 109 -9.81 -12.81 -1.28
N PHE A 110 -8.59 -12.28 -1.24
CA PHE A 110 -7.95 -11.68 -2.42
C PHE A 110 -7.25 -12.73 -3.29
N GLY A 111 -7.15 -13.96 -2.80
CA GLY A 111 -6.53 -15.07 -3.50
C GLY A 111 -5.02 -15.20 -3.28
N LYS A 112 -4.45 -16.26 -3.88
CA LYS A 112 -3.05 -16.68 -3.67
C LYS A 112 -2.02 -15.77 -4.34
N ALA A 113 -2.39 -15.10 -5.42
CA ALA A 113 -1.49 -14.26 -6.21
C ALA A 113 -1.69 -12.76 -5.92
N GLY A 114 -1.95 -12.40 -4.66
CA GLY A 114 -2.13 -11.00 -4.31
C GLY A 114 -1.84 -10.67 -2.86
N VAL A 115 -1.35 -9.47 -2.66
CA VAL A 115 -1.05 -8.89 -1.35
C VAL A 115 -1.73 -7.54 -1.22
N ILE A 116 -2.34 -7.28 -0.09
CA ILE A 116 -2.82 -5.96 0.28
C ILE A 116 -1.92 -5.45 1.41
N PHE A 117 -1.26 -4.33 1.16
CA PHE A 117 -0.39 -3.69 2.13
C PHE A 117 -1.19 -2.69 2.98
N ALA A 118 -0.96 -2.70 4.28
CA ALA A 118 -1.54 -1.72 5.20
C ALA A 118 -0.42 -1.05 6.00
N GLY A 119 -0.30 0.24 5.86
CA GLY A 119 0.65 1.04 6.63
C GLY A 119 1.33 2.12 5.79
N GLU A 120 1.85 3.09 6.50
CA GLU A 120 2.60 4.20 5.94
C GLU A 120 3.89 4.36 6.73
N ALA A 121 4.93 4.82 6.09
CA ALA A 121 6.17 5.17 6.73
C ALA A 121 6.59 6.59 6.33
N LEU A 122 7.43 7.19 7.15
CA LEU A 122 7.99 8.48 6.88
C LEU A 122 9.17 8.33 5.92
N VAL A 123 9.08 8.97 4.77
CA VAL A 123 10.16 9.07 3.81
C VAL A 123 10.73 10.48 3.88
N VAL A 124 12.03 10.59 4.14
CA VAL A 124 12.72 11.87 4.15
C VAL A 124 13.34 12.11 2.76
N SER A 125 12.96 13.22 2.15
CA SER A 125 13.54 13.64 0.88
C SER A 125 15.03 13.95 1.04
N ALA A 126 15.86 13.33 0.22
CA ALA A 126 17.31 13.61 0.18
C ALA A 126 17.64 15.00 -0.39
N VAL A 127 16.68 15.64 -1.06
CA VAL A 127 16.88 16.93 -1.72
C VAL A 127 16.69 18.11 -0.77
N ASP A 128 15.62 18.08 0.02
CA ASP A 128 15.21 19.20 0.86
C ASP A 128 14.99 18.85 2.33
N GLY A 129 15.22 17.59 2.70
CA GLY A 129 15.00 17.09 4.05
C GLY A 129 13.52 17.03 4.46
N SER A 130 12.59 17.31 3.57
CA SER A 130 11.16 17.24 3.89
C SER A 130 10.73 15.81 4.16
N ALA A 131 9.95 15.64 5.22
CA ALA A 131 9.41 14.34 5.59
C ALA A 131 7.98 14.19 5.06
N GLN A 132 7.69 13.09 4.40
CA GLN A 132 6.38 12.79 3.86
C GLN A 132 5.97 11.36 4.20
N ARG A 133 4.72 11.18 4.58
CA ARG A 133 4.14 9.85 4.72
C ARG A 133 3.94 9.23 3.35
N ARG A 134 4.40 8.02 3.20
CA ARG A 134 4.28 7.23 1.97
C ARG A 134 3.85 5.81 2.29
N SER A 135 3.12 5.22 1.36
CA SER A 135 2.81 3.79 1.40
C SER A 135 4.06 2.93 1.36
N GLY A 136 4.02 1.82 2.09
CA GLY A 136 5.05 0.79 2.01
C GLY A 136 4.95 -0.14 0.80
N LEU A 137 4.00 0.08 -0.10
CA LEU A 137 3.77 -0.79 -1.24
C LEU A 137 4.98 -0.84 -2.19
N ARG A 138 5.56 0.30 -2.52
CA ARG A 138 6.76 0.36 -3.39
C ARG A 138 7.98 -0.32 -2.79
N PRO A 139 8.36 -0.05 -1.53
CA PRO A 139 9.42 -0.81 -0.87
C PRO A 139 9.13 -2.32 -0.80
N LEU A 140 7.88 -2.72 -0.59
CA LEU A 140 7.49 -4.13 -0.63
C LEU A 140 7.72 -4.72 -2.02
N ALA A 141 7.26 -4.06 -3.07
CA ALA A 141 7.48 -4.48 -4.45
C ALA A 141 8.97 -4.60 -4.77
N ALA A 142 9.77 -3.60 -4.42
CA ALA A 142 11.22 -3.64 -4.62
C ALA A 142 11.86 -4.82 -3.88
N ARG A 143 11.43 -5.11 -2.66
CA ARG A 143 11.94 -6.24 -1.87
C ARG A 143 11.52 -7.57 -2.48
N LEU A 144 10.29 -7.72 -2.96
CA LEU A 144 9.82 -8.93 -3.64
C LEU A 144 10.62 -9.19 -4.92
N LEU A 145 10.82 -8.16 -5.75
CA LEU A 145 11.56 -8.27 -7.01
C LEU A 145 13.05 -8.57 -6.83
N THR A 146 13.64 -8.18 -5.70
CA THR A 146 15.07 -8.42 -5.41
C THR A 146 15.30 -9.70 -4.61
N SER A 147 14.27 -10.28 -4.03
CA SER A 147 14.37 -11.53 -3.27
C SER A 147 14.37 -12.72 -4.23
N LYS A 148 15.16 -13.74 -3.92
CA LYS A 148 15.09 -15.00 -4.66
C LYS A 148 13.77 -15.70 -4.36
N LEU A 149 13.23 -16.47 -5.30
CA LEU A 149 11.95 -17.17 -5.17
C LEU A 149 11.83 -18.05 -3.92
N HIS A 150 12.94 -18.60 -3.44
CA HIS A 150 12.99 -19.44 -2.25
C HIS A 150 13.30 -18.66 -0.96
N GLU A 151 13.49 -17.35 -1.04
CA GLU A 151 13.76 -16.51 0.12
C GLU A 151 12.54 -15.67 0.47
N SER A 152 12.18 -15.69 1.76
CA SER A 152 11.13 -14.81 2.23
C SER A 152 11.56 -13.34 2.13
N PRO A 153 10.75 -12.46 1.54
CA PRO A 153 11.02 -11.01 1.53
C PRO A 153 11.04 -10.41 2.94
N LEU A 154 10.47 -11.12 3.91
CA LEU A 154 10.45 -10.76 5.33
C LEU A 154 11.77 -10.99 6.07
N LYS A 155 12.76 -11.57 5.41
CA LYS A 155 14.01 -11.95 6.05
C LYS A 155 14.69 -10.75 6.72
N VAL A 156 14.55 -10.64 8.03
CA VAL A 156 15.14 -9.57 8.87
C VAL A 156 16.65 -9.46 8.66
N LYS A 157 17.30 -10.56 8.26
CA LYS A 157 18.72 -10.61 7.94
C LYS A 157 19.10 -9.65 6.79
N ASN A 158 18.15 -9.32 5.91
CA ASN A 158 18.38 -8.39 4.81
C ASN A 158 18.44 -6.92 5.25
N GLY A 159 18.32 -6.67 6.54
CA GLY A 159 18.36 -5.34 7.13
C GLY A 159 17.03 -4.58 7.05
N PRO A 160 16.97 -3.38 7.62
CA PRO A 160 15.82 -2.51 7.53
C PRO A 160 15.59 -2.07 6.07
N LEU A 161 14.40 -1.59 5.81
CA LEU A 161 14.08 -0.95 4.53
C LEU A 161 14.82 0.38 4.44
N PRO A 162 15.54 0.66 3.35
CA PRO A 162 16.27 1.90 3.20
C PRO A 162 15.30 3.09 3.12
N ASP A 163 15.75 4.22 3.64
CA ASP A 163 15.05 5.52 3.57
C ASP A 163 13.64 5.57 4.18
N LEU A 164 13.26 4.52 4.90
CA LEU A 164 12.03 4.49 5.69
C LEU A 164 12.36 4.67 7.17
N TYR A 165 11.79 5.69 7.75
CA TYR A 165 11.96 5.99 9.17
C TYR A 165 10.64 5.82 9.90
N PRO A 166 10.70 5.31 11.13
CA PRO A 166 9.55 5.38 12.00
C PRO A 166 9.12 6.85 12.14
N ASP A 167 7.83 7.13 12.00
CA ASP A 167 7.28 8.47 12.23
C ASP A 167 7.47 8.84 13.71
N GLY A 168 8.40 9.76 13.99
CA GLY A 168 8.99 9.96 15.31
C GLY A 168 8.02 10.26 16.45
N ASP A 169 7.02 11.14 16.26
CA ASP A 169 6.09 11.56 17.32
C ASP A 169 4.74 10.81 17.28
N THR A 170 4.36 10.32 16.14
CA THR A 170 3.21 9.43 15.96
C THR A 170 3.62 7.98 15.80
N ALA A 171 4.87 7.73 16.04
CA ALA A 171 5.55 6.45 15.92
C ALA A 171 4.92 5.32 16.71
N SER A 172 4.22 5.63 17.76
CA SER A 172 3.46 4.65 18.53
C SER A 172 2.50 3.80 17.67
N VAL A 173 2.14 4.31 16.51
CA VAL A 173 1.19 3.68 15.61
C VAL A 173 1.74 2.43 14.96
N PHE A 174 2.98 2.47 14.51
CA PHE A 174 3.60 1.40 13.75
C PHE A 174 4.56 0.54 14.57
N HIS A 175 4.77 0.89 15.85
CA HIS A 175 5.75 0.24 16.71
C HIS A 175 5.14 -0.63 17.81
N ASP A 176 3.81 -0.59 17.98
CA ASP A 176 3.15 -1.48 18.92
C ASP A 176 2.92 -2.85 18.27
N GLY A 177 3.57 -3.87 18.79
CA GLY A 177 3.38 -5.26 18.34
C GLY A 177 1.92 -5.73 18.37
N ARG A 178 1.07 -5.09 19.18
CA ARG A 178 -0.37 -5.37 19.20
C ARG A 178 -1.09 -4.86 17.97
N THR A 179 -0.70 -3.68 17.49
CA THR A 179 -1.23 -3.09 16.26
C THR A 179 -0.99 -4.00 15.08
N TYR A 180 0.22 -4.47 14.95
CA TYR A 180 0.61 -5.39 13.88
C TYR A 180 -0.08 -6.75 13.98
N THR A 181 -0.34 -7.22 15.19
CA THR A 181 -1.02 -8.52 15.37
C THR A 181 -2.39 -8.52 14.70
N SER A 182 -3.19 -7.46 14.87
CA SER A 182 -4.51 -7.39 14.23
C SER A 182 -4.43 -7.32 12.71
N LEU A 183 -3.49 -6.55 12.17
CA LEU A 183 -3.24 -6.49 10.72
C LEU A 183 -2.76 -7.83 10.17
N ASN A 184 -1.86 -8.50 10.87
CA ASN A 184 -1.37 -9.80 10.47
C ASN A 184 -2.47 -10.88 10.53
N LEU A 185 -3.33 -10.87 11.54
CA LEU A 185 -4.50 -11.76 11.62
C LEU A 185 -5.48 -11.52 10.46
N ALA A 186 -5.62 -10.26 10.03
CA ALA A 186 -6.39 -9.90 8.85
C ALA A 186 -5.63 -10.10 7.52
N ARG A 187 -4.38 -10.62 7.58
CA ARG A 187 -3.52 -10.96 6.44
C ARG A 187 -3.04 -9.81 5.59
N PHE A 188 -2.97 -8.62 6.15
CA PHE A 188 -2.28 -7.52 5.51
C PHE A 188 -0.76 -7.70 5.57
N ALA A 189 -0.07 -7.31 4.51
CA ALA A 189 1.34 -6.99 4.61
C ALA A 189 1.49 -5.66 5.35
N CYS A 190 2.41 -5.56 6.30
CA CYS A 190 2.62 -4.35 7.09
C CYS A 190 4.07 -4.23 7.58
N PHE A 191 4.40 -3.06 8.12
CA PHE A 191 5.70 -2.81 8.74
C PHE A 191 5.73 -3.16 10.23
N GLN A 192 6.95 -3.37 10.74
CA GLN A 192 7.25 -3.31 12.16
C GLN A 192 8.68 -2.90 12.41
N THR A 193 8.97 -2.39 13.61
CA THR A 193 10.33 -2.36 14.15
C THR A 193 10.66 -3.68 14.83
N VAL A 194 11.90 -4.12 14.71
CA VAL A 194 12.36 -5.37 15.31
C VAL A 194 13.28 -5.05 16.46
N GLN A 195 12.91 -5.44 17.69
CA GLN A 195 13.71 -5.25 18.87
C GLN A 195 15.07 -5.99 18.75
N GLY A 196 16.15 -5.32 19.16
CA GLY A 196 17.48 -5.90 19.08
C GLY A 196 18.11 -5.89 17.68
N ARG A 197 17.50 -5.22 16.73
CA ARG A 197 18.01 -5.02 15.37
C ARG A 197 18.31 -3.53 15.11
N PRO A 198 19.08 -3.19 14.07
CA PRO A 198 19.28 -1.80 13.69
C PRO A 198 17.95 -1.06 13.58
N ARG A 199 17.94 0.21 13.99
CA ARG A 199 16.73 1.05 13.93
C ARG A 199 16.27 1.17 12.48
N GLY A 200 14.98 0.99 12.25
CA GLY A 200 14.35 1.09 10.94
C GLY A 200 13.09 0.23 10.86
N GLU A 201 12.41 0.34 9.75
CA GLU A 201 11.22 -0.44 9.47
C GLU A 201 11.57 -1.75 8.76
N TYR A 202 10.93 -2.81 9.19
CA TYR A 202 10.99 -4.13 8.58
C TYR A 202 9.59 -4.57 8.19
N PHE A 203 9.47 -5.46 7.25
CA PHE A 203 8.17 -6.10 7.00
C PHE A 203 7.84 -7.09 8.12
N LEU A 204 6.62 -7.03 8.63
CA LEU A 204 6.10 -8.01 9.57
C LEU A 204 5.59 -9.25 8.83
N THR A 205 4.86 -9.04 7.76
CA THR A 205 4.28 -10.11 6.95
C THR A 205 4.23 -9.72 5.49
N ALA A 206 4.41 -10.68 4.61
CA ALA A 206 4.15 -10.60 3.18
C ALA A 206 3.22 -11.74 2.74
N ARG A 207 2.35 -12.18 3.63
CA ARG A 207 1.36 -13.21 3.30
C ARG A 207 0.45 -12.72 2.19
N THR A 208 0.08 -13.65 1.32
CA THR A 208 -1.02 -13.41 0.40
C THR A 208 -2.33 -13.31 1.18
N MET A 209 -3.24 -12.48 0.74
CA MET A 209 -4.56 -12.36 1.37
C MET A 209 -5.52 -13.45 0.83
N ALA A 210 -5.08 -14.70 0.89
CA ALA A 210 -5.88 -15.86 0.52
C ALA A 210 -6.77 -16.33 1.68
N ALA A 211 -7.86 -17.02 1.39
CA ALA A 211 -8.69 -17.63 2.42
C ALA A 211 -7.90 -18.64 3.26
N ALA A 212 -8.30 -18.82 4.54
CA ALA A 212 -7.63 -19.71 5.46
C ALA A 212 -7.61 -21.18 5.00
N SER A 213 -8.55 -21.55 4.14
CA SER A 213 -8.67 -22.89 3.56
C SER A 213 -7.76 -23.13 2.35
N SER A 214 -6.98 -22.13 1.91
CA SER A 214 -6.09 -22.29 0.78
C SER A 214 -4.74 -22.87 1.24
N ASP A 215 -4.16 -23.79 0.44
CA ASP A 215 -2.91 -24.49 0.75
C ASP A 215 -1.66 -23.58 0.85
N TYR A 216 -1.80 -22.29 0.55
CA TYR A 216 -0.73 -21.30 0.58
C TYR A 216 -0.97 -20.20 1.64
N SER A 217 -1.79 -20.49 2.65
CA SER A 217 -2.10 -19.54 3.73
C SER A 217 -1.01 -19.43 4.80
N GLU A 218 0.03 -20.26 4.73
CA GLU A 218 1.16 -20.29 5.65
C GLU A 218 2.40 -19.59 5.10
#